data_63620c85294b7f1adbf8e07f55cf4ce0
#
_entry.id   63620c85294b7f1adbf8e07f55cf4ce0
#
_cell.length_a   1.000
_cell.length_b   1.000
_cell.length_c   1.000
_cell.angle_alpha   90.00
_cell.angle_beta   90.00
_cell.angle_gamma   90.00
#
_symmetry.space_group_name_H-M   'P 1'
#
loop_
_entity.id
_entity.type
_entity.pdbx_description
1 polymer ?
#
loop_
_entity_poly.entity_id
_entity_poly.type
_entity_poly.pdbx_seq_one_letter_code
_entity_poly.pdbx_strand_id
1 'polypeptide(L)'
;ILSGLVGSEMCIRDRFAVDLVKNSKDEVTGVIAFSIENGEVAYLKAQSTVLATGGAGRIYASTTNALINTGDGLGMALRAGYPAQDMEMWQFHPTGIYGAGSLVTEGCRGEGGYLVNKDGERFMERYAPNVKDLAGRDVVARSMVLEILEGRGCGDKNDHIYLKLDHLGADVLNSKLPGICELSRTFAHVDPIYEPIPVVPTCHYMMGGTPTN
;
A
#
# COMPACT_ATOMS: atom_id res chain seq x y z
N ILE A 1 -22.51 -3.08 23.64
CA ILE A 1 -21.65 -1.91 23.86
C ILE A 1 -21.65 -0.99 22.62
N LEU A 2 -21.97 -1.51 21.44
CA LEU A 2 -21.97 -0.73 20.20
C LEU A 2 -23.31 -0.11 19.80
N SER A 3 -24.41 -0.51 20.45
CA SER A 3 -25.75 0.02 20.10
C SER A 3 -25.96 1.49 20.46
N GLY A 4 -25.16 2.05 21.38
CA GLY A 4 -25.19 3.48 21.71
C GLY A 4 -24.31 4.35 20.82
N LEU A 5 -23.48 3.73 19.98
CA LEU A 5 -22.58 4.40 19.04
C LEU A 5 -23.09 4.32 17.60
N VAL A 6 -24.12 3.52 17.35
CA VAL A 6 -24.85 3.46 16.08
C VAL A 6 -25.93 4.53 16.08
N GLY A 7 -25.52 5.74 16.30
CA GLY A 7 -26.34 6.91 16.12
C GLY A 7 -25.70 7.80 15.07
N SER A 8 -26.39 8.82 14.69
CA SER A 8 -26.05 9.81 13.69
C SER A 8 -24.63 10.36 13.70
N GLU A 9 -23.84 10.09 14.73
CA GLU A 9 -22.52 10.71 14.90
C GLU A 9 -21.33 9.80 14.58
N MET A 10 -21.52 8.48 14.44
CA MET A 10 -20.41 7.56 14.19
C MET A 10 -20.16 7.20 12.71
N CYS A 11 -21.11 7.49 11.84
CA CYS A 11 -20.95 7.23 10.41
C CYS A 11 -20.46 8.46 9.65
N ILE A 12 -19.78 9.35 10.33
CA ILE A 12 -19.54 10.69 9.87
C ILE A 12 -18.36 10.70 8.92
N ARG A 13 -18.67 10.79 7.64
CA ARG A 13 -17.74 11.16 6.58
C ARG A 13 -18.10 12.54 6.02
N ASP A 14 -18.61 13.41 6.88
CA ASP A 14 -19.11 14.73 6.53
C ASP A 14 -18.11 15.85 6.85
N ARG A 15 -17.04 15.52 7.57
CA ARG A 15 -16.06 16.51 8.01
C ARG A 15 -14.63 16.09 7.67
N PHE A 16 -13.84 17.08 7.27
CA PHE A 16 -12.41 16.93 7.07
C PHE A 16 -11.66 17.60 8.22
N ALA A 17 -10.86 16.81 8.96
CA ALA A 17 -10.01 17.32 10.03
C ALA A 17 -8.80 18.04 9.45
N VAL A 18 -8.54 19.26 9.93
CA VAL A 18 -7.48 20.12 9.41
C VAL A 18 -6.28 20.16 10.36
N ASP A 19 -6.51 20.50 11.62
CA ASP A 19 -5.45 20.66 12.61
C ASP A 19 -5.89 20.25 14.03
N LEU A 20 -4.88 19.90 14.85
CA LEU A 20 -5.05 19.72 16.29
C LEU A 20 -5.06 21.07 16.99
N VAL A 21 -5.92 21.21 18.00
CA VAL A 21 -5.96 22.41 18.85
C VAL A 21 -5.32 22.08 20.19
N LYS A 22 -4.37 22.93 20.62
CA LYS A 22 -3.68 22.80 21.91
C LYS A 22 -4.00 23.97 22.82
N ASN A 23 -3.97 23.72 24.14
CA ASN A 23 -4.06 24.74 25.16
C ASN A 23 -2.66 25.30 25.51
N SER A 24 -2.61 26.25 26.46
CA SER A 24 -1.34 26.86 26.91
C SER A 24 -0.39 25.90 27.64
N LYS A 25 -0.85 24.69 27.97
CA LYS A 25 -0.04 23.62 28.59
C LYS A 25 0.44 22.58 27.55
N ASP A 26 0.24 22.87 26.27
CA ASP A 26 0.59 21.97 25.16
C ASP A 26 -0.25 20.68 25.07
N GLU A 27 -1.42 20.65 25.75
CA GLU A 27 -2.33 19.51 25.71
C GLU A 27 -3.32 19.67 24.56
N VAL A 28 -3.59 18.57 23.81
CA VAL A 28 -4.60 18.56 22.76
C VAL A 28 -6.00 18.64 23.36
N THR A 29 -6.78 19.61 22.92
CA THR A 29 -8.13 19.87 23.43
C THR A 29 -9.22 19.66 22.38
N GLY A 30 -8.86 19.19 21.21
CA GLY A 30 -9.76 18.90 20.10
C GLY A 30 -9.13 19.12 18.73
N VAL A 31 -9.97 19.22 17.73
CA VAL A 31 -9.56 19.42 16.33
C VAL A 31 -10.33 20.55 15.65
N ILE A 32 -9.70 21.22 14.71
CA ILE A 32 -10.38 22.05 13.72
C ILE A 32 -10.79 21.14 12.56
N ALA A 33 -12.04 21.21 12.15
CA ALA A 33 -12.55 20.51 11.00
C ALA A 33 -13.47 21.42 10.17
N PHE A 34 -13.64 21.09 8.89
CA PHE A 34 -14.66 21.73 8.07
C PHE A 34 -15.66 20.69 7.55
N SER A 35 -16.91 21.14 7.38
CA SER A 35 -17.95 20.34 6.74
C SER A 35 -17.66 20.21 5.25
N ILE A 36 -17.67 18.99 4.73
CA ILE A 36 -17.47 18.71 3.30
C ILE A 36 -18.67 19.23 2.48
N GLU A 37 -19.86 19.22 3.08
CA GLU A 37 -21.09 19.63 2.41
C GLU A 37 -21.16 21.13 2.16
N ASN A 38 -20.83 21.95 3.17
CA ASN A 38 -21.07 23.40 3.12
C ASN A 38 -19.82 24.25 3.40
N GLY A 39 -18.67 23.63 3.71
CA GLY A 39 -17.41 24.33 3.99
C GLY A 39 -17.36 25.02 5.38
N GLU A 40 -18.37 24.83 6.24
CA GLU A 40 -18.39 25.44 7.56
C GLU A 40 -17.26 24.90 8.44
N VAL A 41 -16.47 25.80 9.03
CA VAL A 41 -15.35 25.46 9.92
C VAL A 41 -15.84 25.39 11.36
N ALA A 42 -15.48 24.32 12.05
CA ALA A 42 -15.86 24.09 13.45
C ALA A 42 -14.64 23.66 14.29
N TYR A 43 -14.63 24.10 15.54
CA TYR A 43 -13.77 23.54 16.57
C TYR A 43 -14.52 22.43 17.32
N LEU A 44 -14.07 21.20 17.16
CA LEU A 44 -14.61 20.03 17.83
C LEU A 44 -13.81 19.80 19.12
N LYS A 45 -14.33 20.29 20.23
CA LYS A 45 -13.69 20.17 21.55
C LYS A 45 -13.78 18.74 22.06
N ALA A 46 -12.67 18.21 22.57
CA ALA A 46 -12.58 16.86 23.12
C ALA A 46 -11.62 16.81 24.31
N GLN A 47 -11.89 15.92 25.27
CA GLN A 47 -10.97 15.64 26.37
C GLN A 47 -9.80 14.74 25.91
N SER A 48 -10.05 13.89 24.90
CA SER A 48 -9.06 13.03 24.31
C SER A 48 -9.28 13.00 22.81
N THR A 49 -8.20 13.05 22.04
CA THR A 49 -8.22 12.95 20.58
C THR A 49 -7.43 11.74 20.14
N VAL A 50 -8.05 10.84 19.39
CA VAL A 50 -7.42 9.65 18.83
C VAL A 50 -7.10 9.89 17.36
N LEU A 51 -5.81 9.84 17.02
CA LEU A 51 -5.37 9.84 15.62
C LEU A 51 -5.40 8.41 15.08
N ALA A 52 -6.37 8.12 14.22
CA ALA A 52 -6.54 6.82 13.56
C ALA A 52 -6.68 7.02 12.04
N THR A 53 -5.86 7.91 11.48
CA THR A 53 -5.97 8.41 10.10
C THR A 53 -5.25 7.54 9.06
N GLY A 54 -4.70 6.38 9.48
CA GLY A 54 -3.92 5.51 8.60
C GLY A 54 -2.56 6.11 8.24
N GLY A 55 -1.92 5.52 7.23
CA GLY A 55 -0.60 5.93 6.79
C GLY A 55 -0.60 7.00 5.69
N ALA A 56 0.56 7.16 5.05
CA ALA A 56 0.80 8.15 4.00
C ALA A 56 1.22 7.51 2.66
N GLY A 57 0.88 6.25 2.42
CA GLY A 57 1.35 5.51 1.24
C GLY A 57 0.93 6.12 -0.10
N ARG A 58 -0.13 6.97 -0.12
CA ARG A 58 -0.58 7.66 -1.34
C ARG A 58 0.33 8.79 -1.82
N ILE A 59 1.40 9.10 -1.10
CA ILE A 59 2.47 9.99 -1.61
C ILE A 59 3.32 9.31 -2.70
N TYR A 60 3.26 7.96 -2.80
CA TYR A 60 3.95 7.19 -3.84
C TYR A 60 3.03 6.96 -5.04
N ALA A 61 3.59 7.02 -6.24
CA ALA A 61 2.87 6.80 -7.49
C ALA A 61 2.31 5.36 -7.58
N SER A 62 3.08 4.37 -7.12
CA SER A 62 2.63 2.97 -7.02
C SER A 62 2.45 2.60 -5.55
N THR A 63 1.22 2.31 -5.14
CA THR A 63 0.88 1.98 -3.76
C THR A 63 -0.36 1.09 -3.69
N THR A 64 -0.35 0.16 -2.73
CA THR A 64 -1.51 -0.67 -2.39
C THR A 64 -2.47 0.05 -1.44
N ASN A 65 -2.11 1.23 -0.95
CA ASN A 65 -2.89 1.96 0.05
C ASN A 65 -4.13 2.60 -0.57
N ALA A 66 -5.18 2.70 0.24
CA ALA A 66 -6.42 3.39 -0.13
C ALA A 66 -6.16 4.87 -0.47
N LEU A 67 -7.02 5.46 -1.29
CA LEU A 67 -6.91 6.87 -1.73
C LEU A 67 -6.87 7.87 -0.58
N ILE A 68 -7.46 7.51 0.56
CA ILE A 68 -7.50 8.35 1.77
C ILE A 68 -6.22 8.33 2.60
N ASN A 69 -5.24 7.47 2.28
CA ASN A 69 -3.99 7.35 3.05
C ASN A 69 -2.96 8.38 2.57
N THR A 70 -3.30 9.64 2.73
CA THR A 70 -2.55 10.81 2.24
C THR A 70 -1.59 11.41 3.28
N GLY A 71 -1.61 10.89 4.52
CA GLY A 71 -0.73 11.34 5.61
C GLY A 71 -1.25 12.55 6.39
N ASP A 72 -2.53 12.88 6.24
CA ASP A 72 -3.11 14.08 6.86
C ASP A 72 -2.95 14.10 8.39
N GLY A 73 -3.17 12.95 9.07
CA GLY A 73 -3.01 12.85 10.52
C GLY A 73 -1.57 13.09 10.97
N LEU A 74 -0.60 12.55 10.24
CA LEU A 74 0.82 12.83 10.48
C LEU A 74 1.13 14.32 10.27
N GLY A 75 0.59 14.90 9.20
CA GLY A 75 0.72 16.33 8.91
C GLY A 75 0.15 17.19 10.03
N MET A 76 -1.02 16.86 10.56
CA MET A 76 -1.61 17.55 11.73
C MET A 76 -0.73 17.43 12.96
N ALA A 77 -0.19 16.25 13.25
CA ALA A 77 0.72 16.04 14.39
C ALA A 77 1.99 16.89 14.27
N LEU A 78 2.63 16.90 13.09
CA LEU A 78 3.82 17.70 12.82
C LEU A 78 3.54 19.21 12.95
N ARG A 79 2.45 19.72 12.38
CA ARG A 79 2.06 21.14 12.53
C ARG A 79 1.76 21.51 13.98
N ALA A 80 1.25 20.57 14.77
CA ALA A 80 1.05 20.75 16.21
C ALA A 80 2.34 20.67 17.03
N GLY A 81 3.51 20.40 16.41
CA GLY A 81 4.82 20.33 17.05
C GLY A 81 5.17 18.96 17.63
N TYR A 82 4.40 17.91 17.31
CA TYR A 82 4.76 16.55 17.71
C TYR A 82 5.83 15.96 16.81
N PRO A 83 6.79 15.18 17.35
CA PRO A 83 7.85 14.58 16.55
C PRO A 83 7.32 13.50 15.62
N ALA A 84 8.07 13.27 14.53
CA ALA A 84 7.95 12.08 13.71
C ALA A 84 9.20 11.22 13.86
N GLN A 85 9.05 9.91 13.75
CA GLN A 85 10.11 8.93 13.91
C GLN A 85 10.05 7.90 12.79
N ASP A 86 11.23 7.40 12.39
CA ASP A 86 11.40 6.30 11.43
C ASP A 86 10.70 6.56 10.07
N MET A 87 10.70 7.82 9.63
CA MET A 87 9.98 8.25 8.43
C MET A 87 10.52 7.65 7.13
N GLU A 88 11.76 7.17 7.11
CA GLU A 88 12.39 6.44 6.02
C GLU A 88 11.98 4.96 5.97
N MET A 89 11.35 4.43 7.01
CA MET A 89 10.99 3.02 7.12
C MET A 89 9.69 2.73 6.37
N TRP A 90 9.85 2.44 5.09
CA TRP A 90 8.77 2.01 4.19
C TRP A 90 8.99 0.56 3.74
N GLN A 91 7.92 -0.23 3.70
CA GLN A 91 7.95 -1.54 3.08
C GLN A 91 7.28 -1.47 1.70
N PHE A 92 8.00 -1.91 0.68
CA PHE A 92 7.46 -2.11 -0.65
C PHE A 92 7.06 -3.58 -0.82
N HIS A 93 5.83 -3.82 -1.26
CA HIS A 93 5.44 -5.15 -1.69
C HIS A 93 5.96 -5.40 -3.10
N PRO A 94 6.61 -6.55 -3.38
CA PRO A 94 7.19 -6.81 -4.69
C PRO A 94 6.19 -6.80 -5.83
N THR A 95 4.99 -7.33 -5.59
CA THR A 95 4.01 -7.63 -6.63
C THR A 95 2.77 -6.76 -6.52
N GLY A 96 2.89 -5.46 -6.84
CA GLY A 96 1.76 -4.62 -7.20
C GLY A 96 1.53 -4.67 -8.71
N ILE A 97 0.29 -4.67 -9.17
CA ILE A 97 -0.03 -4.61 -10.61
C ILE A 97 0.53 -3.31 -11.19
N TYR A 98 1.33 -3.43 -12.24
CA TYR A 98 1.89 -2.30 -12.96
C TYR A 98 0.79 -1.33 -13.44
N GLY A 99 0.97 -0.06 -13.19
CA GLY A 99 0.02 1.00 -13.53
C GLY A 99 -1.16 1.17 -12.57
N ALA A 100 -1.57 0.12 -11.85
CA ALA A 100 -2.72 0.16 -10.93
C ALA A 100 -2.33 0.19 -9.45
N GLY A 101 -1.18 -0.39 -9.09
CA GLY A 101 -0.74 -0.52 -7.70
C GLY A 101 -1.53 -1.56 -6.89
N SER A 102 -2.51 -2.24 -7.49
CA SER A 102 -3.31 -3.26 -6.80
C SER A 102 -2.45 -4.44 -6.38
N LEU A 103 -2.67 -4.92 -5.15
CA LEU A 103 -1.84 -5.96 -4.55
C LEU A 103 -2.09 -7.34 -5.17
N VAL A 104 -1.05 -7.93 -5.74
CA VAL A 104 -1.00 -9.37 -6.01
C VAL A 104 -0.34 -10.05 -4.82
N THR A 105 -1.12 -10.85 -4.09
CA THR A 105 -0.70 -11.45 -2.82
C THR A 105 0.58 -12.29 -2.95
N GLU A 106 1.37 -12.31 -1.89
CA GLU A 106 2.55 -13.17 -1.76
C GLU A 106 2.20 -14.67 -1.91
N GLY A 107 0.96 -15.05 -1.60
CA GLY A 107 0.44 -16.39 -1.81
C GLY A 107 0.62 -16.91 -3.25
N CYS A 108 0.63 -16.04 -4.26
CA CYS A 108 0.91 -16.42 -5.64
C CYS A 108 2.28 -17.07 -5.80
N ARG A 109 3.31 -16.51 -5.14
CA ARG A 109 4.66 -17.07 -5.11
C ARG A 109 4.73 -18.30 -4.20
N GLY A 110 3.94 -18.32 -3.13
CA GLY A 110 3.78 -19.49 -2.24
C GLY A 110 3.18 -20.70 -2.95
N GLU A 111 2.25 -20.50 -3.89
CA GLU A 111 1.68 -21.57 -4.73
C GLU A 111 2.59 -21.99 -5.90
N GLY A 112 3.77 -21.37 -6.03
CA GLY A 112 4.78 -21.73 -7.04
C GLY A 112 4.94 -20.72 -8.17
N GLY A 113 4.31 -19.56 -8.09
CA GLY A 113 4.56 -18.46 -9.02
C GLY A 113 5.98 -17.91 -8.90
N TYR A 114 6.54 -17.38 -9.98
CA TYR A 114 7.88 -16.84 -9.99
C TYR A 114 8.01 -15.61 -10.89
N LEU A 115 9.05 -14.82 -10.62
CA LEU A 115 9.34 -13.57 -11.33
C LEU A 115 10.35 -13.80 -12.46
N VAL A 116 10.09 -13.18 -13.61
CA VAL A 116 11.00 -13.20 -14.75
C VAL A 116 11.24 -11.80 -15.31
N ASN A 117 12.47 -11.56 -15.76
CA ASN A 117 12.83 -10.36 -16.50
C ASN A 117 12.47 -10.50 -17.99
N LYS A 118 12.81 -9.50 -18.82
CA LYS A 118 12.51 -9.49 -20.26
C LYS A 118 13.14 -10.64 -21.04
N ASP A 119 14.26 -11.18 -20.56
CA ASP A 119 14.97 -12.28 -21.19
C ASP A 119 14.40 -13.66 -20.79
N GLY A 120 13.34 -13.66 -19.98
CA GLY A 120 12.72 -14.87 -19.43
C GLY A 120 13.51 -15.50 -18.28
N GLU A 121 14.56 -14.83 -17.78
CA GLU A 121 15.36 -15.31 -16.67
C GLU A 121 14.57 -15.23 -15.36
N ARG A 122 14.57 -16.31 -14.58
CA ARG A 122 14.10 -16.34 -13.21
C ARG A 122 15.19 -15.75 -12.30
N PHE A 123 15.35 -14.43 -12.32
CA PHE A 123 16.47 -13.71 -11.73
C PHE A 123 16.61 -13.90 -10.20
N MET A 124 15.54 -14.25 -9.49
CA MET A 124 15.61 -14.52 -8.06
C MET A 124 16.50 -15.73 -7.71
N GLU A 125 16.75 -16.63 -8.66
CA GLU A 125 17.73 -17.72 -8.47
C GLU A 125 19.17 -17.19 -8.33
N ARG A 126 19.48 -16.04 -8.92
CA ARG A 126 20.76 -15.35 -8.80
C ARG A 126 20.86 -14.50 -7.53
N TYR A 127 19.80 -13.79 -7.16
CA TYR A 127 19.82 -12.90 -6.00
C TYR A 127 19.61 -13.63 -4.66
N ALA A 128 18.83 -14.70 -4.66
CA ALA A 128 18.49 -15.46 -3.45
C ALA A 128 18.42 -16.97 -3.75
N PRO A 129 19.54 -17.64 -4.06
CA PRO A 129 19.56 -19.02 -4.61
C PRO A 129 18.86 -20.05 -3.73
N ASN A 130 18.85 -19.86 -2.40
CA ASN A 130 18.25 -20.82 -1.47
C ASN A 130 16.73 -20.73 -1.39
N VAL A 131 16.16 -19.52 -1.38
CA VAL A 131 14.74 -19.27 -1.15
C VAL A 131 14.03 -18.67 -2.37
N LYS A 132 14.80 -18.24 -3.35
CA LYS A 132 14.33 -17.72 -4.65
C LYS A 132 13.23 -16.67 -4.47
N ASP A 133 12.10 -16.86 -5.14
CA ASP A 133 10.95 -15.95 -5.10
C ASP A 133 10.24 -15.89 -3.73
N LEU A 134 10.59 -16.76 -2.79
CA LEU A 134 10.11 -16.74 -1.41
C LEU A 134 11.04 -15.97 -0.45
N ALA A 135 12.03 -15.26 -0.97
CA ALA A 135 12.86 -14.34 -0.18
C ALA A 135 12.01 -13.21 0.42
N GLY A 136 12.54 -12.56 1.44
CA GLY A 136 11.88 -11.42 2.10
C GLY A 136 11.46 -10.34 1.09
N ARG A 137 10.37 -9.65 1.38
CA ARG A 137 9.76 -8.66 0.46
C ARG A 137 10.75 -7.58 0.01
N ASP A 138 11.60 -7.12 0.92
CA ASP A 138 12.64 -6.12 0.64
C ASP A 138 13.72 -6.65 -0.32
N VAL A 139 14.12 -7.91 -0.16
CA VAL A 139 15.09 -8.55 -1.06
C VAL A 139 14.51 -8.67 -2.45
N VAL A 140 13.28 -9.20 -2.58
CA VAL A 140 12.62 -9.37 -3.88
C VAL A 140 12.38 -8.02 -4.54
N ALA A 141 11.84 -7.02 -3.81
CA ALA A 141 11.57 -5.69 -4.36
C ALA A 141 12.85 -5.01 -4.88
N ARG A 142 13.95 -5.05 -4.10
CA ARG A 142 15.25 -4.51 -4.53
C ARG A 142 15.79 -5.23 -5.76
N SER A 143 15.70 -6.55 -5.80
CA SER A 143 16.13 -7.33 -6.96
C SER A 143 15.39 -6.94 -8.24
N MET A 144 14.06 -6.75 -8.15
CA MET A 144 13.24 -6.26 -9.25
C MET A 144 13.69 -4.88 -9.73
N VAL A 145 13.95 -3.95 -8.80
CA VAL A 145 14.45 -2.61 -9.16
C VAL A 145 15.80 -2.69 -9.86
N LEU A 146 16.71 -3.54 -9.37
CA LEU A 146 18.02 -3.74 -10.02
C LEU A 146 17.86 -4.27 -11.45
N GLU A 147 16.99 -5.26 -11.68
CA GLU A 147 16.70 -5.77 -13.04
C GLU A 147 16.19 -4.63 -13.96
N ILE A 148 15.28 -3.80 -13.48
CA ILE A 148 14.73 -2.66 -14.22
C ILE A 148 15.84 -1.63 -14.52
N LEU A 149 16.63 -1.23 -13.53
CA LEU A 149 17.69 -0.23 -13.68
C LEU A 149 18.82 -0.69 -14.60
N GLU A 150 19.11 -1.96 -14.61
CA GLU A 150 20.11 -2.58 -15.50
C GLU A 150 19.56 -2.86 -16.91
N GLY A 151 18.34 -2.41 -17.20
CA GLY A 151 17.73 -2.50 -18.53
C GLY A 151 17.16 -3.88 -18.87
N ARG A 152 16.92 -4.74 -17.87
CA ARG A 152 16.28 -6.06 -18.03
C ARG A 152 14.80 -6.06 -17.62
N GLY A 153 14.21 -4.88 -17.43
CA GLY A 153 12.78 -4.72 -17.24
C GLY A 153 11.97 -5.17 -18.46
N CYS A 154 10.70 -5.51 -18.22
CA CYS A 154 9.75 -5.98 -19.22
C CYS A 154 8.96 -4.82 -19.83
N GLY A 155 8.25 -5.12 -20.93
CA GLY A 155 7.42 -4.17 -21.67
C GLY A 155 8.21 -3.13 -22.45
N ASP A 156 7.50 -2.27 -23.20
CA ASP A 156 8.10 -1.28 -24.09
C ASP A 156 8.97 -0.24 -23.38
N LYS A 157 8.64 0.03 -22.10
CA LYS A 157 9.35 1.00 -21.27
C LYS A 157 10.47 0.38 -20.43
N ASN A 158 10.59 -0.94 -20.39
CA ASN A 158 11.51 -1.69 -19.53
C ASN A 158 11.39 -1.31 -18.04
N ASP A 159 10.18 -1.08 -17.52
CA ASP A 159 9.92 -0.48 -16.21
C ASP A 159 9.12 -1.38 -15.25
N HIS A 160 8.90 -2.63 -15.59
CA HIS A 160 8.23 -3.61 -14.74
C HIS A 160 8.83 -5.01 -14.92
N ILE A 161 8.33 -5.98 -14.16
CA ILE A 161 8.72 -7.39 -14.16
C ILE A 161 7.48 -8.23 -14.43
N TYR A 162 7.63 -9.44 -14.93
CA TYR A 162 6.52 -10.37 -15.08
C TYR A 162 6.46 -11.39 -13.95
N LEU A 163 5.27 -11.55 -13.38
CA LEU A 163 4.93 -12.65 -12.47
C LEU A 163 4.25 -13.76 -13.28
N LYS A 164 4.89 -14.92 -13.36
CA LYS A 164 4.39 -16.09 -14.07
C LYS A 164 3.60 -17.00 -13.14
N LEU A 165 2.38 -17.33 -13.56
CA LEU A 165 1.46 -18.26 -12.89
C LEU A 165 0.90 -19.31 -13.87
N ASP A 166 1.01 -19.09 -15.16
CA ASP A 166 0.44 -19.92 -16.24
C ASP A 166 0.83 -21.41 -16.15
N HIS A 167 2.04 -21.69 -15.67
CA HIS A 167 2.53 -23.06 -15.48
C HIS A 167 1.81 -23.85 -14.36
N LEU A 168 1.08 -23.17 -13.48
CA LEU A 168 0.30 -23.83 -12.41
C LEU A 168 -0.98 -24.48 -12.93
N GLY A 169 -1.47 -24.03 -14.09
CA GLY A 169 -2.67 -24.51 -14.73
C GLY A 169 -3.98 -23.91 -14.20
N ALA A 170 -5.01 -23.95 -15.01
CA ALA A 170 -6.30 -23.32 -14.74
C ALA A 170 -6.97 -23.83 -13.45
N ASP A 171 -6.87 -25.12 -13.14
CA ASP A 171 -7.51 -25.72 -11.96
C ASP A 171 -6.94 -25.17 -10.66
N VAL A 172 -5.62 -25.02 -10.56
CA VAL A 172 -4.95 -24.44 -9.40
C VAL A 172 -5.29 -22.96 -9.27
N LEU A 173 -5.20 -22.21 -10.36
CA LEU A 173 -5.48 -20.77 -10.35
C LEU A 173 -6.92 -20.47 -9.96
N ASN A 174 -7.89 -21.19 -10.53
CA ASN A 174 -9.30 -20.97 -10.22
C ASN A 174 -9.70 -21.44 -8.81
N SER A 175 -9.04 -22.47 -8.27
CA SER A 175 -9.38 -22.99 -6.92
C SER A 175 -8.66 -22.24 -5.80
N LYS A 176 -7.37 -21.89 -5.98
CA LYS A 176 -6.55 -21.29 -4.92
C LYS A 176 -6.37 -19.78 -5.04
N LEU A 177 -6.42 -19.23 -6.26
CA LEU A 177 -6.15 -17.83 -6.54
C LEU A 177 -7.26 -17.12 -7.35
N PRO A 178 -8.57 -17.43 -7.12
CA PRO A 178 -9.65 -16.88 -7.94
C PRO A 178 -9.68 -15.34 -7.93
N GLY A 179 -9.47 -14.73 -6.77
CA GLY A 179 -9.43 -13.27 -6.63
C GLY A 179 -8.26 -12.63 -7.38
N ILE A 180 -7.13 -13.34 -7.52
CA ILE A 180 -5.99 -12.84 -8.30
C ILE A 180 -6.29 -12.91 -9.80
N CYS A 181 -6.96 -13.97 -10.25
CA CYS A 181 -7.40 -14.07 -11.63
C CYS A 181 -8.34 -12.91 -12.01
N GLU A 182 -9.32 -12.62 -11.17
CA GLU A 182 -10.24 -11.49 -11.37
C GLU A 182 -9.51 -10.15 -11.35
N LEU A 183 -8.64 -9.95 -10.38
CA LEU A 183 -7.86 -8.72 -10.21
C LEU A 183 -6.92 -8.47 -11.41
N SER A 184 -6.27 -9.50 -11.92
CA SER A 184 -5.40 -9.42 -13.09
C SER A 184 -6.16 -9.08 -14.37
N ARG A 185 -7.31 -9.71 -14.58
CA ARG A 185 -8.18 -9.39 -15.74
C ARG A 185 -8.70 -7.95 -15.67
N THR A 186 -9.06 -7.49 -14.47
CA THR A 186 -9.64 -6.16 -14.25
C THR A 186 -8.60 -5.05 -14.40
N PHE A 187 -7.45 -5.19 -13.77
CA PHE A 187 -6.47 -4.09 -13.62
C PHE A 187 -5.22 -4.23 -14.46
N ALA A 188 -4.83 -5.43 -14.86
CA ALA A 188 -3.70 -5.66 -15.74
C ALA A 188 -4.14 -6.00 -17.17
N HIS A 189 -5.43 -6.27 -17.38
CA HIS A 189 -6.01 -6.70 -18.66
C HIS A 189 -5.38 -7.97 -19.22
N VAL A 190 -4.88 -8.86 -18.36
CA VAL A 190 -4.31 -10.15 -18.70
C VAL A 190 -5.02 -11.28 -17.99
N ASP A 191 -5.11 -12.45 -18.61
CA ASP A 191 -5.57 -13.66 -17.96
C ASP A 191 -4.35 -14.47 -17.48
N PRO A 192 -4.13 -14.58 -16.16
CA PRO A 192 -2.96 -15.24 -15.60
C PRO A 192 -2.89 -16.74 -15.87
N ILE A 193 -3.95 -17.34 -16.43
CA ILE A 193 -3.95 -18.72 -16.92
C ILE A 193 -3.07 -18.85 -18.18
N TYR A 194 -2.96 -17.78 -18.98
CA TYR A 194 -2.29 -17.82 -20.29
C TYR A 194 -1.13 -16.81 -20.38
N GLU A 195 -1.18 -15.73 -19.61
CA GLU A 195 -0.27 -14.61 -19.74
C GLU A 195 0.33 -14.20 -18.39
N PRO A 196 1.58 -13.74 -18.34
CA PRO A 196 2.18 -13.28 -17.09
C PRO A 196 1.56 -11.94 -16.65
N ILE A 197 1.51 -11.74 -15.33
CA ILE A 197 1.01 -10.50 -14.75
C ILE A 197 2.17 -9.47 -14.71
N PRO A 198 2.00 -8.26 -15.29
CA PRO A 198 2.98 -7.19 -15.12
C PRO A 198 2.93 -6.65 -13.69
N VAL A 199 4.06 -6.67 -13.00
CA VAL A 199 4.17 -6.26 -11.59
C VAL A 199 5.34 -5.32 -11.35
N VAL A 200 5.22 -4.48 -10.34
CA VAL A 200 6.24 -3.52 -9.93
C VAL A 200 6.26 -3.42 -8.40
N PRO A 201 7.42 -3.16 -7.78
CA PRO A 201 7.47 -2.86 -6.36
C PRO A 201 6.56 -1.68 -6.00
N THR A 202 5.69 -1.89 -5.02
CA THR A 202 4.57 -0.99 -4.72
C THR A 202 4.60 -0.67 -3.22
N CYS A 203 4.51 0.61 -2.86
CA CYS A 203 4.47 1.04 -1.46
C CYS A 203 3.30 0.37 -0.73
N HIS A 204 3.59 -0.28 0.40
CA HIS A 204 2.62 -1.14 1.10
C HIS A 204 2.44 -0.75 2.56
N TYR A 205 3.51 -0.68 3.34
CA TYR A 205 3.48 -0.30 4.74
C TYR A 205 4.36 0.92 5.04
N MET A 206 3.81 1.80 5.87
CA MET A 206 4.54 2.85 6.56
C MET A 206 4.77 2.38 8.01
N MET A 207 6.03 2.18 8.40
CA MET A 207 6.38 1.78 9.78
C MET A 207 6.61 2.99 10.68
N GLY A 208 7.11 4.08 10.13
CA GLY A 208 7.29 5.34 10.83
C GLY A 208 5.99 6.08 11.11
N GLY A 209 6.10 7.15 11.87
CA GLY A 209 4.98 8.02 12.24
C GLY A 209 5.25 8.82 13.50
N THR A 210 4.18 9.26 14.16
CA THR A 210 4.29 9.91 15.47
C THR A 210 4.62 8.86 16.53
N PRO A 211 5.69 9.04 17.34
CA PRO A 211 6.03 8.10 18.41
C PRO A 211 4.88 7.97 19.41
N THR A 212 4.65 6.74 19.86
CA THR A 212 3.67 6.41 20.89
C THR A 212 4.37 5.68 22.03
N ASN A 213 3.91 5.92 23.25
CA ASN A 213 4.38 5.22 24.45
C ASN A 213 3.66 3.90 24.65
#